data_facf7050222142409730611e9ec602d7
#
_entry.id   facf7050222142409730611e9ec602d7
#
_cell.length_a   1.000
_cell.length_b   1.000
_cell.length_c   1.000
_cell.angle_alpha   90.00
_cell.angle_beta   90.00
_cell.angle_gamma   90.00
#
_symmetry.space_group_name_H-M   'P 1'
#
loop_
_entity.id
_entity.type
_entity.pdbx_description
1 polymer ?
#
loop_
_entity_poly.entity_id
_entity_poly.type
_entity_poly.pdbx_seq_one_letter_code
_entity_poly.pdbx_strand_id
1 'polypeptide(L)'
;MTYEQFNKFCASLPGTTHVVQWGGSHVWKVGGKVFAIGGWADDKPAFTFKVTPIAYEVLKDRPGLRPAPYLASRGMKWIQHFKKPGFSDSELKEHLRISYALVAAGLSKKLRDSIVEPKRKK
;
A
#
# COMPACT_ATOMS: atom_id res chain seq x y z
N MET A 1 -11.72 7.42 1.94
CA MET A 1 -11.32 6.41 2.94
C MET A 1 -10.66 7.08 4.12
N THR A 2 -11.02 6.67 5.31
CA THR A 2 -10.39 7.17 6.53
C THR A 2 -9.20 6.29 6.87
N TYR A 3 -8.33 6.78 7.76
CA TYR A 3 -7.21 5.95 8.22
C TYR A 3 -7.73 4.73 9.00
N GLU A 4 -8.84 4.87 9.68
CA GLU A 4 -9.44 3.74 10.39
C GLU A 4 -9.85 2.64 9.42
N GLN A 5 -10.52 3.03 8.34
CA GLN A 5 -10.93 2.08 7.30
C GLN A 5 -9.71 1.47 6.61
N PHE A 6 -8.69 2.27 6.36
CA PHE A 6 -7.46 1.81 5.76
C PHE A 6 -6.78 0.76 6.65
N ASN A 7 -6.66 1.07 7.93
CA ASN A 7 -6.04 0.13 8.85
C ASN A 7 -6.81 -1.17 8.95
N LYS A 8 -8.14 -1.09 8.97
CA LYS A 8 -8.96 -2.28 9.05
C LYS A 8 -8.77 -3.16 7.81
N PHE A 9 -8.73 -2.53 6.65
CA PHE A 9 -8.53 -3.29 5.41
C PHE A 9 -7.16 -3.96 5.39
N CYS A 10 -6.10 -3.21 5.70
CA CYS A 10 -4.75 -3.79 5.68
C CYS A 10 -4.61 -4.91 6.71
N ALA A 11 -5.25 -4.77 7.85
CA ALA A 11 -5.19 -5.82 8.88
C ALA A 11 -5.87 -7.10 8.43
N SER A 12 -6.79 -7.02 7.47
CA SER A 12 -7.49 -8.20 6.98
C SER A 12 -6.63 -9.05 6.05
N LEU A 13 -5.53 -8.50 5.57
CA LEU A 13 -4.65 -9.24 4.66
C LEU A 13 -3.71 -10.13 5.46
N PRO A 14 -3.46 -11.36 4.99
CA PRO A 14 -2.68 -12.33 5.77
C PRO A 14 -1.25 -11.89 6.04
N GLY A 15 -0.79 -12.12 7.26
CA GLY A 15 0.61 -11.90 7.61
C GLY A 15 1.05 -10.46 7.69
N THR A 16 0.11 -9.53 7.89
CA THR A 16 0.47 -8.12 7.95
C THR A 16 0.76 -7.66 9.37
N THR A 17 1.62 -6.64 9.48
CA THR A 17 1.93 -6.00 10.74
C THR A 17 1.84 -4.50 10.56
N HIS A 18 1.62 -3.78 11.64
CA HIS A 18 1.37 -2.34 11.62
C HIS A 18 2.29 -1.64 12.60
N VAL A 19 2.84 -0.51 12.16
CA VAL A 19 3.64 0.33 13.03
C VAL A 19 3.34 1.79 12.67
N VAL A 20 3.39 2.67 13.66
CA VAL A 20 3.24 4.10 13.43
C VAL A 20 4.63 4.71 13.51
N GLN A 21 5.04 5.38 12.44
CA GLN A 21 6.36 6.01 12.39
C GLN A 21 6.33 7.14 11.35
N TRP A 22 7.44 7.81 11.18
CA TRP A 22 7.59 8.91 10.22
C TRP A 22 6.54 9.99 10.45
N GLY A 23 6.46 10.50 11.70
CA GLY A 23 5.56 11.60 11.99
C GLY A 23 4.10 11.22 12.11
N GLY A 24 3.83 9.97 12.52
CA GLY A 24 2.45 9.55 12.75
C GLY A 24 1.83 8.80 11.60
N SER A 25 2.64 8.40 10.61
CA SER A 25 2.10 7.64 9.48
C SER A 25 1.84 6.20 9.88
N HIS A 26 0.78 5.63 9.30
CA HIS A 26 0.42 4.22 9.51
C HIS A 26 1.14 3.39 8.47
N VAL A 27 2.09 2.59 8.90
CA VAL A 27 2.91 1.80 8.00
C VAL A 27 2.55 0.33 8.11
N TRP A 28 2.13 -0.26 7.01
CA TRP A 28 1.73 -1.67 6.95
C TRP A 28 2.75 -2.48 6.19
N LYS A 29 3.10 -3.63 6.76
CA LYS A 29 4.13 -4.49 6.21
C LYS A 29 3.61 -5.90 6.04
N VAL A 30 4.19 -6.62 5.09
CA VAL A 30 3.99 -8.07 4.94
C VAL A 30 5.36 -8.70 4.86
N GLY A 31 5.61 -9.68 5.72
CA GLY A 31 6.93 -10.31 5.77
C GLY A 31 8.04 -9.33 6.09
N GLY A 32 7.73 -8.28 6.85
CA GLY A 32 8.71 -7.28 7.23
C GLY A 32 8.95 -6.19 6.19
N LYS A 33 8.27 -6.24 5.04
CA LYS A 33 8.45 -5.24 3.99
C LYS A 33 7.20 -4.39 3.84
N VAL A 34 7.39 -3.09 3.69
CA VAL A 34 6.29 -2.13 3.58
C VAL A 34 5.51 -2.36 2.29
N PHE A 35 4.18 -2.37 2.37
CA PHE A 35 3.34 -2.42 1.18
C PHE A 35 2.32 -1.28 1.13
N ALA A 36 2.06 -0.60 2.24
CA ALA A 36 1.09 0.50 2.25
C ALA A 36 1.43 1.47 3.37
N ILE A 37 1.21 2.75 3.09
CA ILE A 37 1.45 3.80 4.07
C ILE A 37 0.25 4.72 4.08
N GLY A 38 -0.34 4.95 5.26
CA GLY A 38 -1.40 5.93 5.44
C GLY A 38 -0.81 7.16 6.10
N GLY A 39 -0.66 8.23 5.32
CA GLY A 39 -0.02 9.44 5.81
C GLY A 39 0.82 10.08 4.72
N TRP A 40 1.84 10.83 5.11
CA TRP A 40 2.75 11.53 4.21
C TRP A 40 2.07 12.65 3.42
N ALA A 41 1.00 13.21 3.98
CA ALA A 41 0.39 14.42 3.46
C ALA A 41 -0.02 15.27 4.64
N ASP A 42 -0.10 16.57 4.42
CA ASP A 42 -0.21 17.49 5.55
C ASP A 42 -1.54 17.47 6.28
N ASP A 43 -2.64 17.61 5.57
CA ASP A 43 -3.90 17.83 6.25
C ASP A 43 -5.06 16.96 5.81
N LYS A 44 -4.82 16.03 4.89
CA LYS A 44 -5.88 15.16 4.40
C LYS A 44 -5.37 13.74 4.36
N PRO A 45 -6.27 12.77 4.48
CA PRO A 45 -5.84 11.38 4.38
C PRO A 45 -5.16 11.12 3.04
N ALA A 46 -4.03 10.45 3.11
CA ALA A 46 -3.29 10.08 1.92
C ALA A 46 -2.82 8.64 2.08
N PHE A 47 -2.78 7.92 0.95
CA PHE A 47 -2.46 6.51 0.95
C PHE A 47 -1.44 6.22 -0.14
N THR A 48 -0.35 5.56 0.24
CA THR A 48 0.78 5.31 -0.64
C THR A 48 0.93 3.80 -0.80
N PHE A 49 1.16 3.35 -2.04
CA PHE A 49 1.21 1.92 -2.35
C PHE A 49 2.07 1.66 -3.57
N LYS A 50 2.56 0.43 -3.67
CA LYS A 50 3.42 0.03 -4.77
C LYS A 50 2.58 -0.37 -5.98
N VAL A 51 3.06 -0.07 -7.18
CA VAL A 51 2.39 -0.44 -8.42
C VAL A 51 3.40 -1.04 -9.38
N THR A 52 2.90 -1.67 -10.45
CA THR A 52 3.78 -2.15 -11.51
C THR A 52 4.31 -0.96 -12.30
N PRO A 53 5.42 -1.12 -13.03
CA PRO A 53 5.94 -0.02 -13.85
C PRO A 53 4.93 0.50 -14.86
N ILE A 54 4.14 -0.37 -15.48
CA ILE A 54 3.13 0.06 -16.43
C ILE A 54 2.05 0.87 -15.73
N ALA A 55 1.56 0.39 -14.59
CA ALA A 55 0.54 1.10 -13.84
C ALA A 55 1.06 2.46 -13.36
N TYR A 56 2.33 2.53 -13.00
CA TYR A 56 2.93 3.78 -12.57
C TYR A 56 2.81 4.84 -13.67
N GLU A 57 3.15 4.48 -14.90
CA GLU A 57 3.08 5.43 -16.01
C GLU A 57 1.66 5.89 -16.28
N VAL A 58 0.69 5.01 -16.10
CA VAL A 58 -0.71 5.35 -16.32
C VAL A 58 -1.27 6.23 -15.20
N LEU A 59 -0.88 5.95 -13.96
CA LEU A 59 -1.51 6.57 -12.79
C LEU A 59 -0.85 7.85 -12.31
N LYS A 60 0.42 8.05 -12.60
CA LYS A 60 1.17 9.14 -11.97
C LYS A 60 0.63 10.54 -12.29
N ASP A 61 -0.07 10.69 -13.40
CA ASP A 61 -0.63 11.97 -13.79
C ASP A 61 -2.13 12.05 -13.63
N ARG A 62 -2.76 11.03 -13.07
CA ARG A 62 -4.20 11.03 -12.87
C ARG A 62 -4.57 12.01 -11.75
N PRO A 63 -5.61 12.84 -11.93
CA PRO A 63 -6.00 13.80 -10.91
C PRO A 63 -6.25 13.12 -9.56
N GLY A 64 -5.61 13.62 -8.52
CA GLY A 64 -5.72 13.06 -7.17
C GLY A 64 -4.66 12.03 -6.85
N LEU A 65 -3.88 11.61 -7.85
CA LEU A 65 -2.78 10.69 -7.68
C LEU A 65 -1.49 11.38 -8.08
N ARG A 66 -0.38 10.91 -7.52
CA ARG A 66 0.94 11.46 -7.87
C ARG A 66 2.01 10.43 -7.53
N PRO A 67 3.22 10.59 -8.10
CA PRO A 67 4.34 9.78 -7.67
C PRO A 67 4.53 9.95 -6.16
N ALA A 68 4.79 8.86 -5.46
CA ALA A 68 4.88 8.91 -4.00
C ALA A 68 6.07 9.78 -3.57
N PRO A 69 5.84 10.69 -2.61
CA PRO A 69 6.93 11.52 -2.10
C PRO A 69 8.08 10.65 -1.59
N TYR A 70 9.30 11.10 -1.81
CA TYR A 70 10.54 10.46 -1.36
C TYR A 70 10.86 9.17 -2.11
N LEU A 71 9.88 8.35 -2.41
CA LEU A 71 10.12 7.05 -3.04
C LEU A 71 10.31 7.18 -4.55
N ALA A 72 9.50 8.02 -5.18
CA ALA A 72 9.61 8.19 -6.62
C ALA A 72 10.96 8.78 -7.01
N SER A 73 11.52 9.66 -6.20
CA SER A 73 12.80 10.26 -6.49
C SER A 73 13.94 9.23 -6.44
N ARG A 74 13.69 8.07 -5.85
CA ARG A 74 14.65 6.98 -5.81
C ARG A 74 14.40 5.96 -6.91
N GLY A 75 13.51 6.27 -7.84
CA GLY A 75 13.18 5.36 -8.93
C GLY A 75 12.20 4.26 -8.55
N MET A 76 11.62 4.33 -7.38
CA MET A 76 10.65 3.32 -6.94
C MET A 76 9.28 3.63 -7.52
N LYS A 77 8.60 2.59 -7.98
CA LYS A 77 7.29 2.74 -8.62
C LYS A 77 6.18 2.66 -7.59
N TRP A 78 5.99 3.75 -6.89
CA TRP A 78 4.95 3.88 -5.86
C TRP A 78 4.11 5.10 -6.18
N ILE A 79 2.80 5.00 -5.89
CA ILE A 79 1.84 6.07 -6.16
C ILE A 79 1.21 6.48 -4.83
N GLN A 80 0.90 7.76 -4.71
CA GLN A 80 0.15 8.27 -3.57
C GLN A 80 -1.18 8.82 -4.03
N HIS A 81 -2.25 8.34 -3.39
CA HIS A 81 -3.59 8.89 -3.52
C HIS A 81 -3.69 9.97 -2.44
N PHE A 82 -3.79 11.23 -2.84
CA PHE A 82 -3.69 12.32 -1.87
C PHE A 82 -4.88 13.28 -1.88
N LYS A 83 -5.77 13.17 -2.84
CA LYS A 83 -6.97 14.00 -2.85
C LYS A 83 -7.95 13.48 -3.90
N LYS A 84 -9.14 14.04 -3.87
CA LYS A 84 -10.14 13.72 -4.89
C LYS A 84 -9.78 14.39 -6.20
N PRO A 85 -10.19 13.82 -7.33
CA PRO A 85 -11.05 12.64 -7.42
C PRO A 85 -10.31 11.33 -7.13
N GLY A 86 -9.06 11.17 -7.54
CA GLY A 86 -8.30 9.97 -7.25
C GLY A 86 -9.07 8.69 -7.53
N PHE A 87 -9.01 7.76 -6.57
CA PHE A 87 -9.72 6.49 -6.63
C PHE A 87 -10.94 6.50 -5.74
N SER A 88 -11.96 5.72 -6.09
CA SER A 88 -13.03 5.38 -5.17
C SER A 88 -12.45 4.49 -4.07
N ASP A 89 -13.21 4.29 -2.99
CA ASP A 89 -12.73 3.41 -1.92
C ASP A 89 -12.50 2.00 -2.42
N SER A 90 -13.37 1.48 -3.28
CA SER A 90 -13.16 0.11 -3.76
C SER A 90 -11.96 0.01 -4.70
N GLU A 91 -11.72 1.03 -5.52
CA GLU A 91 -10.53 1.05 -6.35
C GLU A 91 -9.27 1.13 -5.51
N LEU A 92 -9.31 1.95 -4.47
CA LEU A 92 -8.17 2.09 -3.58
C LEU A 92 -7.86 0.78 -2.87
N LYS A 93 -8.90 0.09 -2.39
CA LYS A 93 -8.71 -1.22 -1.76
C LYS A 93 -8.08 -2.22 -2.72
N GLU A 94 -8.51 -2.17 -3.98
CA GLU A 94 -7.95 -3.08 -4.97
C GLU A 94 -6.46 -2.79 -5.19
N HIS A 95 -6.08 -1.52 -5.25
CA HIS A 95 -4.67 -1.17 -5.43
C HIS A 95 -3.85 -1.50 -4.19
N LEU A 96 -4.42 -1.39 -3.01
CA LEU A 96 -3.74 -1.81 -1.79
C LEU A 96 -3.51 -3.32 -1.80
N ARG A 97 -4.50 -4.09 -2.29
CA ARG A 97 -4.36 -5.53 -2.41
C ARG A 97 -3.28 -5.91 -3.43
N ILE A 98 -3.25 -5.19 -4.55
CA ILE A 98 -2.22 -5.43 -5.57
C ILE A 98 -0.84 -5.11 -5.01
N SER A 99 -0.72 -4.00 -4.28
CA SER A 99 0.55 -3.64 -3.64
C SER A 99 1.01 -4.74 -2.69
N TYR A 100 0.09 -5.24 -1.87
CA TYR A 100 0.37 -6.34 -0.97
C TYR A 100 0.91 -7.55 -1.75
N ALA A 101 0.24 -7.91 -2.85
CA ALA A 101 0.65 -9.05 -3.65
C ALA A 101 2.03 -8.84 -4.28
N LEU A 102 2.30 -7.63 -4.76
CA LEU A 102 3.59 -7.33 -5.37
C LEU A 102 4.73 -7.47 -4.35
N VAL A 103 4.51 -6.96 -3.15
CA VAL A 103 5.53 -7.05 -2.12
C VAL A 103 5.68 -8.49 -1.64
N ALA A 104 4.57 -9.18 -1.44
CA ALA A 104 4.62 -10.57 -1.00
C ALA A 104 5.34 -11.46 -2.01
N ALA A 105 5.16 -11.20 -3.30
CA ALA A 105 5.82 -11.98 -4.34
C ALA A 105 7.34 -11.85 -4.28
N GLY A 106 7.84 -10.77 -3.71
CA GLY A 106 9.28 -10.58 -3.57
C GLY A 106 9.88 -11.20 -2.33
N LEU A 107 9.06 -11.82 -1.49
CA LEU A 107 9.56 -12.48 -0.29
C LEU A 107 10.13 -13.86 -0.63
N SER A 108 10.95 -14.40 0.27
CA SER A 108 11.46 -15.73 0.09
C SER A 108 10.28 -16.72 0.09
N LYS A 109 10.50 -17.88 -0.52
CA LYS A 109 9.47 -18.92 -0.57
C LYS A 109 8.99 -19.28 0.83
N LYS A 110 9.93 -19.41 1.76
CA LYS A 110 9.58 -19.76 3.13
C LYS A 110 8.64 -18.76 3.76
N LEU A 111 8.91 -17.46 3.59
CA LEU A 111 8.05 -16.43 4.14
C LEU A 111 6.70 -16.40 3.46
N ARG A 112 6.68 -16.53 2.14
CA ARG A 112 5.41 -16.53 1.43
C ARG A 112 4.52 -17.69 1.86
N ASP A 113 5.11 -18.87 2.00
CA ASP A 113 4.36 -20.05 2.39
C ASP A 113 3.78 -19.89 3.79
N SER A 114 4.53 -19.29 4.70
CA SER A 114 4.05 -19.11 6.07
C SER A 114 2.88 -18.13 6.14
N ILE A 115 2.85 -17.14 5.26
CA ILE A 115 1.78 -16.17 5.24
C ILE A 115 0.48 -16.77 4.73
N VAL A 116 0.56 -17.56 3.66
CA VAL A 116 -0.62 -18.08 3.00
C VAL A 116 -1.17 -19.32 3.68
N GLU A 117 -0.29 -20.07 4.31
CA GLU A 117 -0.62 -21.36 4.89
C GLU A 117 -1.88 -21.39 5.75
N PRO A 118 -2.07 -20.49 6.73
CA PRO A 118 -3.24 -20.58 7.58
C PRO A 118 -4.55 -20.52 6.81
N LYS A 119 -4.57 -19.79 5.74
CA LYS A 119 -5.80 -19.66 4.99
C LYS A 119 -6.13 -20.89 4.20
N ARG A 120 -5.12 -21.59 3.77
CA ARG A 120 -5.35 -22.76 2.98
C ARG A 120 -5.78 -23.94 3.81
N LYS A 121 -5.53 -23.86 5.06
CA LYS A 121 -5.85 -24.95 5.92
C LYS A 121 -7.32 -25.10 6.20
N LYS A 122 -8.08 -24.17 5.77
CA LYS A 122 -9.46 -24.20 6.04
C LYS A 122 -10.18 -25.27 5.42
#